data_c436c16b05dee266d54326e635fc4cf9
#
_entry.id   c436c16b05dee266d54326e635fc4cf9
#
_cell.length_a   1.000
_cell.length_b   1.000
_cell.length_c   1.000
_cell.angle_alpha   90.00
_cell.angle_beta   90.00
_cell.angle_gamma   90.00
#
_symmetry.space_group_name_H-M   'P 1'
#
loop_
_entity.id
_entity.type
_entity.pdbx_description
1 polymer ?
#
loop_
_entity_poly.entity_id
_entity_poly.type
_entity_poly.pdbx_seq_one_letter_code
_entity_poly.pdbx_strand_id
1 'polypeptide(L)'
;MAAEASAVQQLAGLLDQVDAPLKKTFELNQHEYGSKDKFTVVKVDGLADSLQNVTLFFDLSHTFGIPGNVHQGYPTETLLRFLKAREWHVNKAHRMLEDSLNWRMQNEIDSILEKPIIPVDLYRSIRDTQLIGLSGYSKEGIPVFAVGVGLSTYDKASVNYYVQSHIQINEYRDRFILPTVTKKYGRPITTCIKVLDMTGLKLSALHQMKIVTAISTVDDLNYPEKTETYYIVNAPYIFSACWKVVKPLLQERTRKKVHVLRGCGRDELLQIMDYSSLPHFCRQEGSGSSKHSSGDADNCFSLDHPFHQELYSFIQEQALNQELIKQGSLHVKIPEQDPEDAKIVEVIEAEFHKLGVQNGSANGIDQA
;
A
#
# COMPACT_ATOMS: atom_id res chain seq x y z
N MET A 1 14.58 13.55 -21.25
CA MET A 1 15.25 12.28 -21.66
C MET A 1 16.76 12.31 -21.44
N ALA A 2 17.57 13.18 -22.08
CA ALA A 2 19.04 13.17 -21.87
C ALA A 2 19.45 13.53 -20.42
N ALA A 3 18.82 14.55 -19.82
CA ALA A 3 19.09 14.94 -18.44
C ALA A 3 18.68 13.86 -17.42
N GLU A 4 17.59 13.17 -17.66
CA GLU A 4 17.10 12.07 -16.83
C GLU A 4 18.03 10.85 -16.89
N ALA A 5 18.48 10.48 -18.10
CA ALA A 5 19.45 9.41 -18.27
C ALA A 5 20.78 9.74 -17.57
N SER A 6 21.23 11.01 -17.62
CA SER A 6 22.42 11.47 -16.90
C SER A 6 22.23 11.39 -15.39
N ALA A 7 21.06 11.78 -14.86
CA ALA A 7 20.77 11.69 -13.42
C ALA A 7 20.74 10.22 -12.93
N VAL A 8 20.20 9.31 -13.72
CA VAL A 8 20.20 7.86 -13.41
C VAL A 8 21.63 7.34 -13.35
N GLN A 9 22.48 7.68 -14.33
CA GLN A 9 23.88 7.27 -14.33
C GLN A 9 24.66 7.83 -13.13
N GLN A 10 24.44 9.10 -12.78
CA GLN A 10 25.07 9.71 -11.61
C GLN A 10 24.63 9.02 -10.32
N LEU A 11 23.34 8.75 -10.16
CA LEU A 11 22.84 8.05 -8.97
C LEU A 11 23.40 6.63 -8.87
N ALA A 12 23.45 5.90 -9.98
CA ALA A 12 24.05 4.57 -10.04
C ALA A 12 25.55 4.62 -9.63
N GLY A 13 26.31 5.59 -10.15
CA GLY A 13 27.71 5.78 -9.79
C GLY A 13 27.95 6.12 -8.31
N LEU A 14 27.01 6.81 -7.66
CA LEU A 14 27.08 7.06 -6.22
C LEU A 14 26.81 5.78 -5.41
N LEU A 15 25.90 4.92 -5.86
CA LEU A 15 25.64 3.63 -5.23
C LEU A 15 26.85 2.67 -5.32
N ASP A 16 27.72 2.83 -6.32
CA ASP A 16 28.96 2.07 -6.39
C ASP A 16 29.94 2.39 -5.25
N GLN A 17 29.73 3.49 -4.54
CA GLN A 17 30.59 3.96 -3.45
C GLN A 17 30.02 3.60 -2.06
N VAL A 18 28.80 3.06 -1.97
CA VAL A 18 28.22 2.63 -0.68
C VAL A 18 28.84 1.34 -0.18
N ASP A 19 28.67 1.07 1.12
CA ASP A 19 29.19 -0.14 1.76
C ASP A 19 28.68 -1.42 1.12
N ALA A 20 29.53 -2.45 1.07
CA ALA A 20 29.23 -3.72 0.43
C ALA A 20 27.90 -4.39 0.86
N PRO A 21 27.48 -4.37 2.14
CA PRO A 21 26.16 -4.88 2.55
C PRO A 21 25.00 -4.14 1.91
N LEU A 22 25.04 -2.79 1.84
CA LEU A 22 24.01 -1.97 1.19
C LEU A 22 23.97 -2.22 -0.31
N LYS A 23 25.13 -2.29 -0.95
CA LYS A 23 25.26 -2.60 -2.37
C LYS A 23 24.66 -3.97 -2.67
N LYS A 24 24.96 -5.00 -1.87
CA LYS A 24 24.39 -6.33 -1.98
C LYS A 24 22.87 -6.30 -1.83
N THR A 25 22.36 -5.55 -0.86
CA THR A 25 20.91 -5.36 -0.65
C THR A 25 20.23 -4.74 -1.88
N PHE A 26 20.93 -3.91 -2.63
CA PHE A 26 20.43 -3.30 -3.87
C PHE A 26 20.59 -4.20 -5.10
N GLU A 27 21.74 -4.92 -5.22
CA GLU A 27 22.13 -5.70 -6.41
C GLU A 27 21.45 -7.07 -6.55
N LEU A 28 20.97 -7.64 -5.46
CA LEU A 28 20.50 -9.04 -5.39
C LEU A 28 19.36 -9.41 -6.34
N ASN A 29 18.94 -8.52 -7.24
CA ASN A 29 17.81 -8.74 -8.15
C ASN A 29 18.11 -8.74 -9.63
N GLN A 30 19.36 -8.77 -10.04
CA GLN A 30 19.64 -8.77 -11.47
C GLN A 30 19.60 -10.16 -12.12
N HIS A 31 19.56 -11.25 -11.37
CA HIS A 31 19.95 -12.55 -11.91
C HIS A 31 18.85 -13.59 -12.18
N GLU A 32 17.58 -13.41 -11.84
CA GLU A 32 16.62 -14.53 -11.95
C GLU A 32 15.39 -14.37 -12.85
N TYR A 33 15.37 -13.41 -13.75
CA TYR A 33 14.31 -13.42 -14.77
C TYR A 33 14.66 -14.25 -16.03
N GLY A 34 15.75 -15.02 -15.99
CA GLY A 34 16.34 -15.70 -17.17
C GLY A 34 16.32 -17.21 -17.20
N SER A 35 15.82 -17.96 -16.25
CA SER A 35 15.87 -19.44 -16.31
C SER A 35 14.56 -20.16 -16.06
N LYS A 36 14.02 -20.62 -17.18
CA LYS A 36 13.27 -21.88 -17.42
C LYS A 36 12.14 -22.30 -16.46
N ASP A 37 10.95 -22.11 -16.98
CA ASP A 37 9.70 -22.80 -16.70
C ASP A 37 9.80 -24.20 -16.12
N LYS A 38 9.28 -24.38 -14.91
CA LYS A 38 8.62 -25.61 -14.49
C LYS A 38 7.41 -25.23 -13.64
N PHE A 39 6.26 -25.20 -14.28
CA PHE A 39 4.98 -25.05 -13.58
C PHE A 39 4.54 -26.41 -13.04
N THR A 40 4.30 -26.50 -11.76
CA THR A 40 3.64 -27.66 -11.14
C THR A 40 2.24 -27.24 -10.71
N VAL A 41 1.24 -27.90 -11.27
CA VAL A 41 -0.16 -27.72 -10.86
C VAL A 41 -0.41 -28.52 -9.59
N VAL A 42 -0.61 -27.86 -8.48
CA VAL A 42 -1.09 -28.52 -7.26
C VAL A 42 -2.61 -28.55 -7.30
N LYS A 43 -3.20 -29.74 -7.45
CA LYS A 43 -4.63 -29.95 -7.22
C LYS A 43 -4.85 -30.03 -5.72
N VAL A 44 -5.60 -29.10 -5.17
CA VAL A 44 -6.14 -29.21 -3.82
C VAL A 44 -7.43 -30.02 -3.93
N ASP A 45 -7.37 -31.30 -3.60
CA ASP A 45 -8.53 -32.16 -3.50
C ASP A 45 -9.32 -31.79 -2.24
N GLY A 46 -10.53 -31.24 -2.42
CA GLY A 46 -11.44 -31.06 -1.30
C GLY A 46 -12.38 -29.87 -1.32
N LEU A 47 -12.55 -29.13 -2.42
CA LEU A 47 -13.65 -28.15 -2.55
C LEU A 47 -14.51 -28.48 -3.76
N ALA A 48 -15.75 -28.87 -3.44
CA ALA A 48 -16.75 -29.34 -4.36
C ALA A 48 -17.22 -28.27 -5.36
N ASP A 49 -17.25 -28.64 -6.62
CA ASP A 49 -18.26 -28.42 -7.67
C ASP A 49 -18.87 -27.04 -7.91
N SER A 50 -18.15 -25.90 -7.80
CA SER A 50 -18.69 -24.67 -8.39
C SER A 50 -17.71 -23.62 -8.92
N LEU A 51 -16.42 -23.94 -9.09
CA LEU A 51 -15.48 -23.02 -9.73
C LEU A 51 -14.86 -23.65 -10.97
N GLN A 52 -15.58 -23.52 -12.10
CA GLN A 52 -14.99 -23.74 -13.41
C GLN A 52 -13.96 -22.64 -13.70
N ASN A 53 -12.70 -23.07 -13.83
CA ASN A 53 -11.61 -22.34 -14.49
C ASN A 53 -11.02 -21.11 -13.78
N VAL A 54 -10.55 -21.26 -12.55
CA VAL A 54 -9.46 -20.43 -12.07
C VAL A 54 -8.19 -21.29 -12.03
N THR A 55 -7.41 -21.24 -13.08
CA THR A 55 -6.08 -21.83 -13.11
C THR A 55 -5.16 -20.89 -12.35
N LEU A 56 -4.97 -21.13 -11.05
CA LEU A 56 -3.95 -20.46 -10.24
C LEU A 56 -2.59 -21.03 -10.65
N PHE A 57 -1.80 -20.24 -11.32
CA PHE A 57 -0.40 -20.56 -11.60
C PHE A 57 0.44 -20.19 -10.39
N PHE A 58 0.73 -21.16 -9.54
CA PHE A 58 1.79 -21.05 -8.55
C PHE A 58 3.11 -21.50 -9.17
N ASP A 59 4.08 -20.61 -9.20
CA ASP A 59 5.47 -20.95 -9.49
C ASP A 59 6.13 -21.42 -8.18
N LEU A 60 6.35 -22.73 -8.04
CA LEU A 60 7.01 -23.35 -6.90
C LEU A 60 8.55 -23.19 -6.90
N SER A 61 9.11 -22.39 -7.79
CA SER A 61 10.55 -22.09 -7.79
C SER A 61 11.00 -21.23 -6.60
N HIS A 62 10.06 -20.79 -5.77
CA HIS A 62 10.30 -19.94 -4.60
C HIS A 62 10.54 -20.70 -3.29
N THR A 63 10.68 -22.01 -3.32
CA THR A 63 10.92 -22.82 -2.10
C THR A 63 12.34 -22.71 -1.54
N PHE A 64 13.25 -22.01 -2.18
CA PHE A 64 14.60 -21.80 -1.69
C PHE A 64 14.96 -20.33 -1.68
N GLY A 65 14.86 -19.75 -0.47
CA GLY A 65 15.57 -18.57 -0.05
C GLY A 65 15.75 -17.48 -1.10
N ILE A 66 14.66 -16.79 -1.49
CA ILE A 66 14.84 -15.53 -2.20
C ILE A 66 15.50 -14.61 -1.18
N PRO A 67 16.75 -14.19 -1.39
CA PRO A 67 17.31 -13.13 -0.58
C PRO A 67 16.36 -11.95 -0.73
N GLY A 68 15.80 -11.51 0.38
CA GLY A 68 14.87 -10.42 0.39
C GLY A 68 15.45 -9.24 -0.36
N ASN A 69 14.64 -8.65 -1.18
CA ASN A 69 15.10 -7.67 -2.10
C ASN A 69 14.39 -6.35 -1.91
N VAL A 70 15.15 -5.32 -1.85
CA VAL A 70 14.68 -3.97 -1.64
C VAL A 70 13.62 -3.58 -2.64
N HIS A 71 13.82 -3.96 -3.87
CA HIS A 71 12.95 -3.57 -4.96
C HIS A 71 13.02 -4.63 -6.04
N GLN A 72 12.15 -5.62 -5.96
CA GLN A 72 11.96 -6.50 -7.07
C GLN A 72 11.39 -5.69 -8.23
N GLY A 73 12.13 -5.60 -9.24
CA GLY A 73 11.82 -4.82 -10.41
C GLY A 73 13.11 -4.33 -11.03
N TYR A 74 12.99 -3.63 -12.10
CA TYR A 74 14.13 -3.10 -12.83
C TYR A 74 14.91 -2.12 -11.97
N PRO A 75 16.21 -2.30 -11.72
CA PRO A 75 17.03 -1.39 -10.91
C PRO A 75 16.89 0.07 -11.37
N THR A 76 16.83 0.29 -12.69
CA THR A 76 16.59 1.60 -13.28
C THR A 76 15.28 2.21 -12.83
N GLU A 77 14.20 1.44 -12.75
CA GLU A 77 12.90 1.93 -12.29
C GLU A 77 12.93 2.34 -10.80
N THR A 78 13.73 1.65 -10.00
CA THR A 78 13.95 2.04 -8.61
C THR A 78 14.68 3.38 -8.53
N LEU A 79 15.79 3.53 -9.26
CA LEU A 79 16.53 4.79 -9.32
C LEU A 79 15.63 5.94 -9.76
N LEU A 80 14.82 5.72 -10.79
CA LEU A 80 13.87 6.70 -11.31
C LEU A 80 12.85 7.14 -10.25
N ARG A 81 12.33 6.22 -9.42
CA ARG A 81 11.37 6.55 -8.36
C ARG A 81 12.01 7.45 -7.29
N PHE A 82 13.21 7.14 -6.82
CA PHE A 82 13.91 7.96 -5.84
C PHE A 82 14.31 9.32 -6.42
N LEU A 83 14.74 9.38 -7.67
CA LEU A 83 15.01 10.65 -8.37
C LEU A 83 13.74 11.52 -8.50
N LYS A 84 12.62 10.94 -8.92
CA LYS A 84 11.31 11.63 -8.99
C LYS A 84 10.89 12.12 -7.60
N ALA A 85 11.08 11.31 -6.56
CA ALA A 85 10.74 11.67 -5.18
C ALA A 85 11.55 12.84 -4.64
N ARG A 86 12.69 13.16 -5.23
CA ARG A 86 13.55 14.29 -4.84
C ARG A 86 13.76 15.28 -6.00
N GLU A 87 12.75 15.41 -6.90
CA GLU A 87 12.72 16.40 -7.98
C GLU A 87 14.01 16.39 -8.82
N TRP A 88 14.52 15.20 -9.10
CA TRP A 88 15.75 14.95 -9.88
C TRP A 88 17.04 15.48 -9.21
N HIS A 89 17.01 15.82 -7.92
CA HIS A 89 18.21 16.16 -7.17
C HIS A 89 18.98 14.90 -6.78
N VAL A 90 20.00 14.55 -7.55
CA VAL A 90 20.77 13.29 -7.43
C VAL A 90 21.25 13.04 -6.00
N ASN A 91 21.92 14.02 -5.37
CA ASN A 91 22.43 13.84 -4.01
C ASN A 91 21.33 13.63 -2.96
N LYS A 92 20.17 14.29 -3.09
CA LYS A 92 19.02 14.06 -2.21
C LYS A 92 18.41 12.70 -2.44
N ALA A 93 18.31 12.26 -3.70
CA ALA A 93 17.82 10.94 -4.06
C ALA A 93 18.75 9.83 -3.56
N HIS A 94 20.05 10.02 -3.68
CA HIS A 94 21.07 9.10 -3.15
C HIS A 94 20.92 8.93 -1.63
N ARG A 95 20.90 10.03 -0.87
CA ARG A 95 20.70 9.96 0.58
C ARG A 95 19.41 9.24 0.96
N MET A 96 18.30 9.59 0.31
CA MET A 96 17.00 8.93 0.57
C MET A 96 17.05 7.44 0.29
N LEU A 97 17.69 7.02 -0.80
CA LEU A 97 17.85 5.61 -1.13
C LEU A 97 18.76 4.89 -0.12
N GLU A 98 19.87 5.48 0.26
CA GLU A 98 20.77 4.94 1.28
C GLU A 98 20.08 4.79 2.64
N ASP A 99 19.34 5.82 3.09
CA ASP A 99 18.53 5.77 4.31
C ASP A 99 17.47 4.66 4.26
N SER A 100 16.81 4.52 3.12
CA SER A 100 15.82 3.44 2.89
C SER A 100 16.47 2.05 2.95
N LEU A 101 17.63 1.85 2.32
CA LEU A 101 18.37 0.58 2.35
C LEU A 101 18.81 0.23 3.77
N ASN A 102 19.34 1.19 4.51
CA ASN A 102 19.71 1.03 5.92
C ASN A 102 18.50 0.67 6.79
N TRP A 103 17.37 1.37 6.61
CA TRP A 103 16.13 1.09 7.32
C TRP A 103 15.64 -0.34 7.03
N ARG A 104 15.69 -0.80 5.78
CA ARG A 104 15.31 -2.16 5.38
C ARG A 104 16.17 -3.20 6.07
N MET A 105 17.50 -3.01 6.08
CA MET A 105 18.43 -3.93 6.74
C MET A 105 18.20 -3.98 8.26
N GLN A 106 18.11 -2.81 8.91
CA GLN A 106 17.92 -2.71 10.35
C GLN A 106 16.62 -3.30 10.86
N ASN A 107 15.58 -3.29 10.03
CA ASN A 107 14.24 -3.78 10.37
C ASN A 107 13.90 -5.11 9.70
N GLU A 108 14.87 -5.77 9.06
CA GLU A 108 14.68 -7.07 8.41
C GLU A 108 13.48 -7.12 7.47
N ILE A 109 13.24 -6.01 6.72
CA ILE A 109 12.07 -5.86 5.86
C ILE A 109 12.04 -6.94 4.78
N ASP A 110 13.21 -7.39 4.34
CA ASP A 110 13.33 -8.39 3.29
C ASP A 110 12.78 -9.76 3.70
N SER A 111 12.70 -10.05 4.99
CA SER A 111 12.09 -11.26 5.54
C SER A 111 10.68 -11.03 6.14
N ILE A 112 10.07 -9.86 5.95
CA ILE A 112 8.80 -9.52 6.62
C ILE A 112 7.62 -10.43 6.20
N LEU A 113 7.66 -10.96 4.98
CA LEU A 113 6.66 -11.92 4.50
C LEU A 113 6.84 -13.33 5.08
N GLU A 114 7.96 -13.58 5.76
CA GLU A 114 8.25 -14.81 6.48
C GLU A 114 7.90 -14.71 7.98
N LYS A 115 7.46 -13.52 8.43
CA LYS A 115 7.17 -13.21 9.83
C LYS A 115 5.68 -12.96 10.03
N PRO A 116 4.87 -13.98 10.35
CA PRO A 116 3.44 -13.82 10.57
C PRO A 116 3.16 -12.95 11.79
N ILE A 117 2.05 -12.24 11.75
CA ILE A 117 1.48 -11.61 12.95
C ILE A 117 0.74 -12.70 13.73
N ILE A 118 1.17 -12.95 14.94
CA ILE A 118 0.62 -13.99 15.83
C ILE A 118 0.11 -13.37 17.14
N PRO A 119 -0.95 -13.94 17.73
CA PRO A 119 -1.78 -15.04 17.23
C PRO A 119 -2.65 -14.68 16.02
N VAL A 120 -3.26 -15.68 15.37
CA VAL A 120 -4.12 -15.48 14.19
C VAL A 120 -5.26 -14.50 14.45
N ASP A 121 -5.84 -14.53 15.66
CA ASP A 121 -6.92 -13.61 16.03
C ASP A 121 -6.45 -12.15 16.06
N LEU A 122 -5.20 -11.89 16.42
CA LEU A 122 -4.61 -10.56 16.32
C LEU A 122 -4.47 -10.12 14.85
N TYR A 123 -3.97 -11.02 13.98
CA TYR A 123 -3.89 -10.74 12.55
C TYR A 123 -5.27 -10.38 11.97
N ARG A 124 -6.30 -11.19 12.27
CA ARG A 124 -7.68 -10.92 11.84
C ARG A 124 -8.18 -9.57 12.34
N SER A 125 -8.02 -9.30 13.64
CA SER A 125 -8.45 -8.03 14.25
C SER A 125 -7.79 -6.81 13.61
N ILE A 126 -6.52 -6.92 13.22
CA ILE A 126 -5.80 -5.85 12.50
C ILE A 126 -6.43 -5.65 11.13
N ARG A 127 -6.67 -6.72 10.36
CA ARG A 127 -7.24 -6.62 9.02
C ARG A 127 -8.67 -6.08 9.02
N ASP A 128 -9.48 -6.46 10.00
CA ASP A 128 -10.86 -5.98 10.16
C ASP A 128 -10.93 -4.48 10.52
N THR A 129 -9.86 -3.91 11.03
CA THR A 129 -9.78 -2.50 11.45
C THR A 129 -8.83 -1.63 10.63
N GLN A 130 -8.02 -2.23 9.76
CA GLN A 130 -7.22 -1.59 8.73
C GLN A 130 -7.75 -1.99 7.35
N LEU A 131 -8.76 -1.28 6.88
CA LEU A 131 -9.49 -1.65 5.67
C LEU A 131 -8.68 -1.31 4.41
N ILE A 132 -7.97 -2.29 3.90
CA ILE A 132 -7.21 -2.21 2.65
C ILE A 132 -7.26 -3.56 1.93
N GLY A 133 -7.48 -3.55 0.61
CA GLY A 133 -7.51 -4.76 -0.21
C GLY A 133 -7.27 -4.48 -1.68
N LEU A 134 -6.93 -5.50 -2.44
CA LEU A 134 -6.83 -5.45 -3.90
C LEU A 134 -8.23 -5.69 -4.48
N SER A 135 -8.83 -4.67 -5.12
CA SER A 135 -10.17 -4.82 -5.72
C SER A 135 -10.12 -5.39 -7.14
N GLY A 136 -9.01 -5.28 -7.83
CA GLY A 136 -8.82 -5.75 -9.20
C GLY A 136 -7.73 -5.00 -9.93
N TYR A 137 -7.93 -4.82 -11.23
CA TYR A 137 -6.93 -4.21 -12.12
C TYR A 137 -7.58 -3.21 -13.07
N SER A 138 -6.84 -2.19 -13.46
CA SER A 138 -7.26 -1.30 -14.54
C SER A 138 -7.25 -2.04 -15.89
N LYS A 139 -7.86 -1.45 -16.92
CA LYS A 139 -7.82 -1.97 -18.31
C LYS A 139 -6.39 -2.12 -18.83
N GLU A 140 -5.46 -1.36 -18.27
CA GLU A 140 -4.03 -1.45 -18.58
C GLU A 140 -3.26 -2.42 -17.69
N GLY A 141 -3.93 -3.12 -16.77
CA GLY A 141 -3.33 -4.11 -15.88
C GLY A 141 -2.71 -3.51 -14.60
N ILE A 142 -2.90 -2.22 -14.32
CA ILE A 142 -2.39 -1.58 -13.11
C ILE A 142 -3.24 -2.05 -11.93
N PRO A 143 -2.63 -2.59 -10.84
CA PRO A 143 -3.38 -3.02 -9.65
C PRO A 143 -4.15 -1.88 -9.00
N VAL A 144 -5.39 -2.14 -8.60
CA VAL A 144 -6.29 -1.19 -7.94
C VAL A 144 -6.49 -1.60 -6.49
N PHE A 145 -5.88 -0.85 -5.58
CA PHE A 145 -6.05 -1.01 -4.15
C PHE A 145 -7.17 -0.11 -3.63
N ALA A 146 -8.10 -0.71 -2.92
CA ALA A 146 -9.16 -0.01 -2.19
C ALA A 146 -8.73 0.22 -0.74
N VAL A 147 -9.02 1.40 -0.19
CA VAL A 147 -8.70 1.77 1.20
C VAL A 147 -9.91 2.43 1.84
N GLY A 148 -10.43 1.82 2.90
CA GLY A 148 -11.55 2.34 3.67
C GLY A 148 -11.10 3.35 4.73
N VAL A 149 -10.80 4.59 4.33
CA VAL A 149 -10.22 5.60 5.22
C VAL A 149 -11.19 5.99 6.34
N GLY A 150 -12.46 6.23 6.01
CA GLY A 150 -13.42 6.73 6.99
C GLY A 150 -13.95 5.67 7.95
N LEU A 151 -13.81 4.38 7.63
CA LEU A 151 -14.29 3.24 8.43
C LEU A 151 -13.18 2.45 9.11
N SER A 152 -11.91 2.67 8.77
CA SER A 152 -10.79 2.09 9.51
C SER A 152 -10.75 2.66 10.92
N THR A 153 -10.59 1.81 11.92
CA THR A 153 -10.60 2.22 13.35
C THR A 153 -9.24 2.11 14.02
N TYR A 154 -8.37 1.23 13.55
CA TYR A 154 -7.02 1.03 14.06
C TYR A 154 -6.95 0.85 15.60
N ASP A 155 -7.97 0.24 16.21
CA ASP A 155 -8.18 0.19 17.65
C ASP A 155 -7.92 -1.19 18.29
N LYS A 156 -7.43 -2.16 17.51
CA LYS A 156 -7.25 -3.56 17.96
C LYS A 156 -5.80 -3.96 18.24
N ALA A 157 -4.85 -3.12 17.88
CA ALA A 157 -3.43 -3.41 18.04
C ALA A 157 -2.59 -2.13 18.26
N SER A 158 -1.33 -2.30 18.62
CA SER A 158 -0.38 -1.19 18.63
C SER A 158 0.00 -0.72 17.23
N VAL A 159 0.53 0.48 17.13
CA VAL A 159 1.01 1.09 15.87
C VAL A 159 1.93 0.14 15.11
N ASN A 160 2.84 -0.53 15.81
CA ASN A 160 3.83 -1.43 15.19
C ASN A 160 3.18 -2.58 14.41
N TYR A 161 2.12 -3.17 14.93
CA TYR A 161 1.40 -4.24 14.23
C TYR A 161 0.68 -3.75 12.98
N TYR A 162 0.08 -2.56 13.03
CA TYR A 162 -0.54 -1.96 11.85
C TYR A 162 0.49 -1.60 10.78
N VAL A 163 1.65 -1.10 11.21
CA VAL A 163 2.78 -0.82 10.30
C VAL A 163 3.31 -2.11 9.70
N GLN A 164 3.52 -3.18 10.50
CA GLN A 164 3.94 -4.48 9.99
C GLN A 164 2.95 -5.03 8.95
N SER A 165 1.65 -5.00 9.27
CA SER A 165 0.58 -5.42 8.36
C SER A 165 0.59 -4.63 7.05
N HIS A 166 0.80 -3.31 7.12
CA HIS A 166 0.89 -2.45 5.95
C HIS A 166 2.12 -2.76 5.09
N ILE A 167 3.29 -2.95 5.71
CA ILE A 167 4.52 -3.32 5.00
C ILE A 167 4.37 -4.68 4.33
N GLN A 168 3.73 -5.66 4.96
CA GLN A 168 3.43 -6.96 4.35
C GLN A 168 2.61 -6.81 3.06
N ILE A 169 1.60 -5.92 3.03
CA ILE A 169 0.85 -5.63 1.80
C ILE A 169 1.77 -5.01 0.74
N ASN A 170 2.60 -4.02 1.11
CA ASN A 170 3.51 -3.36 0.18
C ASN A 170 4.53 -4.33 -0.41
N GLU A 171 5.15 -5.18 0.43
CA GLU A 171 6.12 -6.16 -0.04
C GLU A 171 5.46 -7.25 -0.92
N TYR A 172 4.25 -7.70 -0.57
CA TYR A 172 3.50 -8.64 -1.40
C TYR A 172 3.11 -8.02 -2.75
N ARG A 173 2.66 -6.75 -2.74
CA ARG A 173 2.44 -5.99 -3.99
C ARG A 173 3.68 -5.96 -4.86
N ASP A 174 4.83 -5.59 -4.27
CA ASP A 174 6.06 -5.34 -5.01
C ASP A 174 6.73 -6.62 -5.50
N ARG A 175 6.64 -7.72 -4.74
CA ARG A 175 7.31 -8.98 -5.04
C ARG A 175 6.47 -9.97 -5.85
N PHE A 176 5.15 -9.88 -5.78
CA PHE A 176 4.26 -10.86 -6.41
C PHE A 176 3.28 -10.21 -7.39
N ILE A 177 2.53 -9.20 -6.96
CA ILE A 177 1.47 -8.63 -7.80
C ILE A 177 2.06 -7.88 -8.99
N LEU A 178 2.99 -6.95 -8.80
CA LEU A 178 3.57 -6.14 -9.88
C LEU A 178 4.37 -6.98 -10.88
N PRO A 179 5.24 -7.94 -10.48
CA PRO A 179 5.90 -8.84 -11.41
C PRO A 179 4.92 -9.72 -12.20
N THR A 180 3.89 -10.24 -11.56
CA THR A 180 2.87 -11.07 -12.22
C THR A 180 2.15 -10.32 -13.33
N VAL A 181 1.69 -9.08 -13.05
CA VAL A 181 1.02 -8.27 -14.08
C VAL A 181 2.00 -7.77 -15.15
N THR A 182 3.25 -7.46 -14.79
CA THR A 182 4.32 -7.13 -15.75
C THR A 182 4.51 -8.27 -16.76
N LYS A 183 4.61 -9.51 -16.27
CA LYS A 183 4.71 -10.70 -17.13
C LYS A 183 3.46 -10.87 -17.99
N LYS A 184 2.27 -10.75 -17.40
CA LYS A 184 0.98 -10.92 -18.08
C LYS A 184 0.78 -9.92 -19.21
N TYR A 185 1.16 -8.66 -19.01
CA TYR A 185 0.95 -7.59 -19.99
C TYR A 185 2.16 -7.33 -20.91
N GLY A 186 3.29 -8.01 -20.71
CA GLY A 186 4.51 -7.87 -21.51
C GLY A 186 5.16 -6.48 -21.46
N ARG A 187 4.81 -5.67 -20.46
CA ARG A 187 5.39 -4.33 -20.24
C ARG A 187 5.57 -4.08 -18.73
N PRO A 188 6.54 -3.27 -18.32
CA PRO A 188 6.73 -2.93 -16.92
C PRO A 188 5.49 -2.27 -16.31
N ILE A 189 4.95 -2.86 -15.24
CA ILE A 189 3.90 -2.28 -14.40
C ILE A 189 4.50 -2.18 -12.99
N THR A 190 4.84 -0.95 -12.58
CA THR A 190 5.63 -0.68 -11.38
C THR A 190 4.88 0.14 -10.33
N THR A 191 3.65 0.53 -10.65
CA THR A 191 2.79 1.39 -9.83
C THR A 191 1.43 0.73 -9.56
N CYS A 192 0.66 1.30 -8.64
CA CYS A 192 -0.72 0.94 -8.39
C CYS A 192 -1.62 2.18 -8.40
N ILE A 193 -2.92 1.96 -8.54
CA ILE A 193 -3.98 2.94 -8.29
C ILE A 193 -4.52 2.71 -6.88
N LYS A 194 -4.79 3.77 -6.12
CA LYS A 194 -5.48 3.69 -4.83
C LYS A 194 -6.84 4.40 -4.92
N VAL A 195 -7.90 3.70 -4.52
CA VAL A 195 -9.26 4.26 -4.37
C VAL A 195 -9.56 4.37 -2.88
N LEU A 196 -9.67 5.61 -2.41
CA LEU A 196 -9.81 5.96 -0.99
C LEU A 196 -11.28 6.27 -0.68
N ASP A 197 -11.94 5.38 0.08
CA ASP A 197 -13.31 5.58 0.53
C ASP A 197 -13.36 6.41 1.81
N MET A 198 -13.98 7.58 1.73
CA MET A 198 -14.16 8.49 2.85
C MET A 198 -15.49 8.29 3.57
N THR A 199 -16.27 7.25 3.23
CA THR A 199 -17.52 6.91 3.92
C THR A 199 -17.29 6.82 5.42
N GLY A 200 -18.12 7.50 6.20
CA GLY A 200 -18.04 7.44 7.67
C GLY A 200 -16.91 8.25 8.31
N LEU A 201 -16.14 9.01 7.54
CA LEU A 201 -15.11 9.89 8.10
C LEU A 201 -15.73 10.92 9.06
N LYS A 202 -15.25 10.91 10.31
CA LYS A 202 -15.74 11.76 11.41
C LYS A 202 -14.58 12.49 12.09
N LEU A 203 -14.90 13.48 12.93
CA LEU A 203 -13.92 14.21 13.73
C LEU A 203 -13.10 13.29 14.64
N SER A 204 -13.70 12.19 15.12
CA SER A 204 -12.99 11.18 15.92
C SER A 204 -11.83 10.50 15.21
N ALA A 205 -11.73 10.61 13.87
CA ALA A 205 -10.58 10.10 13.09
C ALA A 205 -9.24 10.74 13.50
N LEU A 206 -9.26 11.90 14.20
CA LEU A 206 -8.05 12.49 14.79
C LEU A 206 -7.28 11.52 15.69
N HIS A 207 -7.98 10.63 16.44
CA HIS A 207 -7.34 9.63 17.28
C HIS A 207 -6.49 8.62 16.50
N GLN A 208 -6.73 8.51 15.18
CA GLN A 208 -6.04 7.58 14.30
C GLN A 208 -4.83 8.22 13.60
N MET A 209 -4.68 9.54 13.70
CA MET A 209 -3.65 10.30 12.97
C MET A 209 -2.25 9.75 13.21
N LYS A 210 -1.93 9.36 14.46
CA LYS A 210 -0.62 8.77 14.78
C LYS A 210 -0.29 7.54 13.92
N ILE A 211 -1.27 6.65 13.70
CA ILE A 211 -1.08 5.41 12.93
C ILE A 211 -1.02 5.74 11.44
N VAL A 212 -1.93 6.58 10.97
CA VAL A 212 -1.98 7.01 9.56
C VAL A 212 -0.68 7.73 9.19
N THR A 213 -0.18 8.63 10.05
CA THR A 213 1.10 9.31 9.86
C THR A 213 2.27 8.33 9.82
N ALA A 214 2.32 7.35 10.73
CA ALA A 214 3.38 6.35 10.74
C ALA A 214 3.40 5.53 9.43
N ILE A 215 2.23 5.11 8.94
CA ILE A 215 2.08 4.38 7.68
C ILE A 215 2.50 5.26 6.50
N SER A 216 2.06 6.51 6.46
CA SER A 216 2.42 7.46 5.40
C SER A 216 3.93 7.71 5.35
N THR A 217 4.55 7.93 6.51
CA THR A 217 6.00 8.14 6.62
C THR A 217 6.79 6.94 6.08
N VAL A 218 6.34 5.72 6.40
CA VAL A 218 6.97 4.51 5.86
C VAL A 218 6.83 4.47 4.33
N ASP A 219 5.65 4.78 3.79
CA ASP A 219 5.41 4.79 2.34
C ASP A 219 6.26 5.86 1.65
N ASP A 220 6.29 7.08 2.17
CA ASP A 220 6.95 8.22 1.55
C ASP A 220 8.47 8.06 1.49
N LEU A 221 9.07 7.47 2.53
CA LEU A 221 10.51 7.29 2.61
C LEU A 221 11.02 6.00 1.98
N ASN A 222 10.22 4.93 2.00
CA ASN A 222 10.70 3.60 1.60
C ASN A 222 10.01 3.03 0.36
N TYR A 223 8.82 3.53 0.01
CA TYR A 223 8.06 3.10 -1.18
C TYR A 223 7.69 4.29 -2.08
N PRO A 224 8.66 5.20 -2.41
CA PRO A 224 8.33 6.41 -3.15
C PRO A 224 7.79 6.09 -4.53
N GLU A 225 6.86 6.92 -4.99
CA GLU A 225 6.31 6.89 -6.35
C GLU A 225 5.64 5.56 -6.76
N LYS A 226 5.22 4.74 -5.78
CA LYS A 226 4.52 3.48 -6.02
C LYS A 226 3.04 3.67 -6.36
N THR A 227 2.44 4.79 -5.97
CA THR A 227 1.07 5.13 -6.35
C THR A 227 1.07 6.11 -7.51
N GLU A 228 0.41 5.70 -8.61
CA GLU A 228 0.24 6.52 -9.80
C GLU A 228 -0.86 7.56 -9.61
N THR A 229 -2.01 7.10 -9.11
CA THR A 229 -3.20 7.95 -8.93
C THR A 229 -3.95 7.57 -7.65
N TYR A 230 -4.43 8.58 -6.95
CA TYR A 230 -5.35 8.47 -5.83
C TYR A 230 -6.72 8.98 -6.25
N TYR A 231 -7.73 8.12 -6.23
CA TYR A 231 -9.13 8.51 -6.38
C TYR A 231 -9.79 8.55 -5.01
N ILE A 232 -10.30 9.72 -4.64
CA ILE A 232 -11.02 9.93 -3.38
C ILE A 232 -12.50 9.92 -3.69
N VAL A 233 -13.25 9.03 -3.04
CA VAL A 233 -14.68 8.83 -3.26
C VAL A 233 -15.46 8.97 -1.95
N ASN A 234 -16.78 9.18 -2.05
CA ASN A 234 -17.70 9.32 -0.91
C ASN A 234 -17.22 10.38 0.12
N ALA A 235 -16.63 11.47 -0.38
CA ALA A 235 -16.04 12.51 0.44
C ALA A 235 -17.12 13.32 1.19
N PRO A 236 -17.22 13.25 2.54
CA PRO A 236 -18.15 14.04 3.32
C PRO A 236 -17.67 15.49 3.41
N TYR A 237 -18.55 16.38 3.92
CA TYR A 237 -18.24 17.81 4.07
C TYR A 237 -16.92 18.04 4.85
N ILE A 238 -16.69 17.30 5.93
CA ILE A 238 -15.47 17.42 6.73
C ILE A 238 -14.20 17.20 5.91
N PHE A 239 -14.20 16.20 5.01
CA PHE A 239 -13.08 15.98 4.07
C PHE A 239 -12.91 17.20 3.15
N SER A 240 -14.01 17.71 2.60
CA SER A 240 -13.98 18.86 1.66
C SER A 240 -13.42 20.13 2.32
N ALA A 241 -13.71 20.36 3.59
CA ALA A 241 -13.18 21.48 4.36
C ALA A 241 -11.65 21.32 4.57
N CYS A 242 -11.19 20.16 5.04
CA CYS A 242 -9.76 19.87 5.19
C CYS A 242 -9.02 19.92 3.85
N TRP A 243 -9.61 19.39 2.78
CA TRP A 243 -8.97 19.40 1.46
C TRP A 243 -8.68 20.80 0.93
N LYS A 244 -9.54 21.78 1.22
CA LYS A 244 -9.32 23.19 0.83
C LYS A 244 -8.04 23.77 1.43
N VAL A 245 -7.73 23.42 2.68
CA VAL A 245 -6.57 23.95 3.40
C VAL A 245 -5.30 23.11 3.17
N VAL A 246 -5.44 21.82 2.93
CA VAL A 246 -4.31 20.90 2.71
C VAL A 246 -3.80 20.94 1.26
N LYS A 247 -4.71 20.99 0.28
CA LYS A 247 -4.36 20.96 -1.14
C LYS A 247 -3.26 21.94 -1.57
N PRO A 248 -3.25 23.22 -1.12
CA PRO A 248 -2.18 24.16 -1.45
C PRO A 248 -0.80 23.81 -0.87
N LEU A 249 -0.74 23.03 0.23
CA LEU A 249 0.49 22.64 0.91
C LEU A 249 1.16 21.44 0.23
N LEU A 250 0.39 20.64 -0.53
CA LEU A 250 0.91 19.51 -1.25
C LEU A 250 1.84 19.94 -2.39
N GLN A 251 2.94 19.24 -2.56
CA GLN A 251 3.78 19.38 -3.74
C GLN A 251 2.95 19.19 -5.01
N GLU A 252 3.29 19.92 -6.07
CA GLU A 252 2.51 19.92 -7.32
C GLU A 252 2.35 18.50 -7.90
N ARG A 253 3.40 17.67 -7.83
CA ARG A 253 3.36 16.28 -8.30
C ARG A 253 2.35 15.43 -7.52
N THR A 254 2.29 15.57 -6.17
CA THR A 254 1.32 14.85 -5.32
C THR A 254 -0.09 15.34 -5.62
N ARG A 255 -0.27 16.66 -5.72
CA ARG A 255 -1.55 17.29 -6.03
C ARG A 255 -2.12 16.84 -7.38
N LYS A 256 -1.27 16.63 -8.39
CA LYS A 256 -1.66 16.13 -9.72
C LYS A 256 -2.15 14.68 -9.69
N LYS A 257 -1.68 13.87 -8.73
CA LYS A 257 -2.09 12.47 -8.58
C LYS A 257 -3.42 12.29 -7.86
N VAL A 258 -3.93 13.32 -7.16
CA VAL A 258 -5.13 13.20 -6.33
C VAL A 258 -6.36 13.74 -7.07
N HIS A 259 -7.33 12.86 -7.30
CA HIS A 259 -8.61 13.14 -7.94
C HIS A 259 -9.75 12.90 -6.97
N VAL A 260 -10.47 13.95 -6.62
CA VAL A 260 -11.66 13.86 -5.75
C VAL A 260 -12.87 13.71 -6.67
N LEU A 261 -13.51 12.56 -6.64
CA LEU A 261 -14.66 12.21 -7.46
C LEU A 261 -15.96 12.51 -6.73
N ARG A 262 -17.06 12.66 -7.49
CA ARG A 262 -18.40 12.86 -6.91
C ARG A 262 -18.99 11.51 -6.48
N GLY A 263 -19.60 11.49 -5.29
CA GLY A 263 -20.23 10.29 -4.75
C GLY A 263 -19.23 9.12 -4.72
N CYS A 264 -19.62 7.97 -5.22
CA CYS A 264 -18.75 6.77 -5.26
C CYS A 264 -17.79 6.74 -6.46
N GLY A 265 -17.84 7.72 -7.38
CA GLY A 265 -16.94 7.82 -8.53
C GLY A 265 -17.09 6.69 -9.57
N ARG A 266 -18.23 5.99 -9.58
CA ARG A 266 -18.45 4.80 -10.43
C ARG A 266 -18.22 5.07 -11.91
N ASP A 267 -18.80 6.13 -12.43
CA ASP A 267 -18.79 6.41 -13.87
C ASP A 267 -17.38 6.75 -14.36
N GLU A 268 -16.65 7.54 -13.57
CA GLU A 268 -15.26 7.89 -13.85
C GLU A 268 -14.33 6.67 -13.74
N LEU A 269 -14.51 5.85 -12.72
CA LEU A 269 -13.71 4.63 -12.53
C LEU A 269 -13.96 3.58 -13.60
N LEU A 270 -15.18 3.45 -14.12
CA LEU A 270 -15.51 2.55 -15.24
C LEU A 270 -14.81 2.93 -16.55
N GLN A 271 -14.30 4.15 -16.68
CA GLN A 271 -13.51 4.55 -17.84
C GLN A 271 -12.13 3.85 -17.83
N ILE A 272 -11.57 3.57 -16.65
CA ILE A 272 -10.22 3.03 -16.48
C ILE A 272 -10.20 1.56 -16.04
N MET A 273 -11.29 1.00 -15.53
CA MET A 273 -11.36 -0.39 -15.10
C MET A 273 -12.73 -1.02 -15.41
N ASP A 274 -12.79 -2.35 -15.44
CA ASP A 274 -14.02 -3.07 -15.62
C ASP A 274 -14.84 -3.12 -14.32
N TYR A 275 -16.15 -3.38 -14.43
CA TYR A 275 -17.06 -3.46 -13.28
C TYR A 275 -16.59 -4.46 -12.22
N SER A 276 -16.05 -5.59 -12.63
CA SER A 276 -15.49 -6.61 -11.72
C SER A 276 -14.30 -6.13 -10.90
N SER A 277 -13.58 -5.11 -11.39
CA SER A 277 -12.42 -4.50 -10.70
C SER A 277 -12.80 -3.28 -9.86
N LEU A 278 -14.07 -2.78 -9.97
CA LEU A 278 -14.52 -1.69 -9.11
C LEU A 278 -14.50 -2.13 -7.64
N PRO A 279 -14.01 -1.28 -6.73
CA PRO A 279 -14.22 -1.50 -5.31
C PRO A 279 -15.70 -1.69 -4.99
N HIS A 280 -16.03 -2.62 -4.08
CA HIS A 280 -17.42 -2.96 -3.75
C HIS A 280 -18.26 -1.74 -3.36
N PHE A 281 -17.69 -0.75 -2.67
CA PHE A 281 -18.35 0.50 -2.29
C PHE A 281 -18.61 1.45 -3.47
N CYS A 282 -18.01 1.19 -4.64
CA CYS A 282 -18.27 1.93 -5.87
C CYS A 282 -19.29 1.23 -6.79
N ARG A 283 -19.75 0.01 -6.45
CA ARG A 283 -20.68 -0.77 -7.30
C ARG A 283 -22.14 -0.41 -7.07
N GLN A 284 -22.50 0.12 -5.90
CA GLN A 284 -23.87 0.44 -5.54
C GLN A 284 -24.32 1.78 -6.15
N GLU A 285 -25.58 1.85 -6.59
CA GLU A 285 -26.23 3.10 -6.96
C GLU A 285 -26.66 3.85 -5.70
N GLY A 286 -26.15 5.07 -5.55
CA GLY A 286 -26.42 5.95 -4.41
C GLY A 286 -25.36 5.82 -3.32
N SER A 287 -24.94 6.97 -2.81
CA SER A 287 -23.99 7.09 -1.69
C SER A 287 -24.63 6.61 -0.39
N GLY A 288 -24.86 5.33 -0.29
CA GLY A 288 -25.38 4.69 0.90
C GLY A 288 -24.26 3.90 1.56
N SER A 289 -23.98 4.19 2.80
CA SER A 289 -23.21 3.40 3.74
C SER A 289 -23.34 1.90 3.45
N SER A 290 -22.43 1.33 2.67
CA SER A 290 -22.28 -0.10 2.63
C SER A 290 -21.72 -0.50 4.00
N LYS A 291 -22.60 -1.00 4.87
CA LYS A 291 -22.16 -1.79 6.00
C LYS A 291 -21.35 -2.93 5.40
N HIS A 292 -20.05 -2.91 5.61
CA HIS A 292 -19.17 -3.98 5.19
C HIS A 292 -19.64 -5.23 5.94
N SER A 293 -20.39 -6.11 5.28
CA SER A 293 -20.71 -7.40 5.84
C SER A 293 -19.45 -8.26 5.72
N SER A 294 -18.84 -8.58 6.85
CA SER A 294 -17.84 -9.63 6.93
C SER A 294 -18.44 -10.91 6.33
N GLY A 295 -17.79 -11.45 5.30
CA GLY A 295 -18.22 -12.69 4.64
C GLY A 295 -18.72 -12.55 3.20
N ASP A 296 -18.66 -11.36 2.60
CA ASP A 296 -18.95 -11.18 1.18
C ASP A 296 -17.64 -11.28 0.39
N ALA A 297 -17.50 -12.31 -0.44
CA ALA A 297 -16.33 -12.55 -1.29
C ALA A 297 -16.06 -11.39 -2.28
N ASP A 298 -17.06 -10.57 -2.57
CA ASP A 298 -16.93 -9.36 -3.41
C ASP A 298 -16.40 -8.15 -2.64
N ASN A 299 -16.39 -8.21 -1.30
CA ASN A 299 -15.85 -7.17 -0.46
C ASN A 299 -14.32 -7.31 -0.36
N CYS A 300 -13.58 -6.44 -1.07
CA CYS A 300 -12.12 -6.49 -1.08
C CYS A 300 -11.46 -6.21 0.29
N PHE A 301 -12.21 -5.81 1.30
CA PHE A 301 -11.74 -5.67 2.68
C PHE A 301 -11.95 -6.94 3.51
N SER A 302 -12.84 -7.85 3.09
CA SER A 302 -13.11 -9.08 3.78
C SER A 302 -11.90 -10.00 3.79
N LEU A 303 -11.67 -10.68 4.91
CA LEU A 303 -10.66 -11.73 4.99
C LEU A 303 -10.95 -12.94 4.09
N ASP A 304 -12.22 -13.10 3.67
CA ASP A 304 -12.63 -14.16 2.73
C ASP A 304 -12.33 -13.79 1.26
N HIS A 305 -11.94 -12.53 0.99
CA HIS A 305 -11.56 -12.12 -0.35
C HIS A 305 -10.25 -12.80 -0.79
N PRO A 306 -10.15 -13.26 -2.06
CA PRO A 306 -8.97 -13.99 -2.56
C PRO A 306 -7.64 -13.34 -2.24
N PHE A 307 -7.53 -12.03 -2.38
CA PHE A 307 -6.29 -11.29 -2.06
C PHE A 307 -5.82 -11.54 -0.62
N HIS A 308 -6.72 -11.48 0.37
CA HIS A 308 -6.36 -11.69 1.78
C HIS A 308 -6.04 -13.14 2.07
N GLN A 309 -6.75 -14.07 1.44
CA GLN A 309 -6.50 -15.50 1.57
C GLN A 309 -5.13 -15.88 0.98
N GLU A 310 -4.81 -15.37 -0.20
CA GLU A 310 -3.51 -15.59 -0.85
C GLU A 310 -2.35 -14.99 -0.04
N LEU A 311 -2.48 -13.75 0.41
CA LEU A 311 -1.46 -13.09 1.23
C LEU A 311 -1.24 -13.83 2.55
N TYR A 312 -2.33 -14.22 3.24
CA TYR A 312 -2.25 -14.96 4.49
C TYR A 312 -1.60 -16.32 4.31
N SER A 313 -2.08 -17.11 3.34
CA SER A 313 -1.53 -18.44 3.03
C SER A 313 -0.04 -18.35 2.68
N PHE A 314 0.33 -17.37 1.85
CA PHE A 314 1.72 -17.14 1.50
C PHE A 314 2.60 -16.91 2.74
N ILE A 315 2.19 -15.99 3.63
CA ILE A 315 2.95 -15.69 4.87
C ILE A 315 3.04 -16.94 5.76
N GLN A 316 1.98 -17.73 5.88
CA GLN A 316 1.98 -18.95 6.69
C GLN A 316 2.90 -20.02 6.10
N GLU A 317 2.88 -20.22 4.80
CA GLU A 317 3.76 -21.19 4.12
C GLU A 317 5.24 -20.83 4.28
N GLN A 318 5.58 -19.54 4.15
CA GLN A 318 6.95 -19.10 4.37
C GLN A 318 7.38 -19.29 5.83
N ALA A 319 6.51 -19.02 6.78
CA ALA A 319 6.79 -19.21 8.20
C ALA A 319 6.99 -20.68 8.60
N LEU A 320 6.27 -21.63 7.99
CA LEU A 320 6.42 -23.07 8.23
C LEU A 320 7.78 -23.61 7.76
N ASN A 321 8.36 -23.01 6.73
CA ASN A 321 9.66 -23.39 6.19
C ASN A 321 10.85 -22.89 7.02
N GLN A 322 10.63 -22.02 7.98
CA GLN A 322 11.68 -21.43 8.80
C GLN A 322 11.33 -21.54 10.28
N GLU A 323 12.34 -21.82 11.14
CA GLU A 323 12.18 -21.80 12.60
C GLU A 323 11.79 -20.42 13.20
N LEU A 324 11.46 -19.45 12.34
CA LEU A 324 11.21 -18.05 12.65
C LEU A 324 9.91 -17.78 13.42
N ILE A 325 8.99 -18.76 13.48
CA ILE A 325 7.76 -18.66 14.32
C ILE A 325 8.11 -18.36 15.79
N LYS A 326 9.33 -18.72 16.22
CA LYS A 326 9.80 -18.51 17.59
C LYS A 326 10.16 -17.05 17.92
N GLN A 327 10.31 -16.18 16.94
CA GLN A 327 10.81 -14.80 17.16
C GLN A 327 9.73 -13.77 17.47
N GLY A 328 8.45 -14.10 17.29
CA GLY A 328 7.35 -13.16 17.53
C GLY A 328 7.21 -12.10 16.43
N SER A 329 6.38 -11.10 16.69
CA SER A 329 6.09 -10.03 15.74
C SER A 329 7.28 -9.09 15.53
N LEU A 330 7.46 -8.62 14.30
CA LEU A 330 8.48 -7.66 13.96
C LEU A 330 8.05 -6.24 14.39
N HIS A 331 8.81 -5.63 15.29
CA HIS A 331 8.63 -4.23 15.67
C HIS A 331 9.50 -3.33 14.79
N VAL A 332 8.93 -2.90 13.69
CA VAL A 332 9.60 -2.00 12.75
C VAL A 332 9.84 -0.64 13.40
N LYS A 333 11.06 -0.13 13.33
CA LYS A 333 11.36 1.24 13.70
C LYS A 333 10.74 2.19 12.66
N ILE A 334 9.75 2.96 13.10
CA ILE A 334 9.11 3.97 12.26
C ILE A 334 10.11 5.11 12.02
N PRO A 335 10.38 5.48 10.76
CA PRO A 335 11.25 6.61 10.47
C PRO A 335 10.70 7.94 11.03
N GLU A 336 11.56 8.92 11.21
CA GLU A 336 11.14 10.28 11.54
C GLU A 336 10.41 10.89 10.35
N GLN A 337 9.32 11.61 10.64
CA GLN A 337 8.51 12.28 9.63
C GLN A 337 9.25 13.47 9.04
N ASP A 338 9.11 13.69 7.74
CA ASP A 338 9.60 14.90 7.09
C ASP A 338 8.88 16.14 7.70
N PRO A 339 9.60 17.22 8.00
CA PRO A 339 9.02 18.45 8.58
C PRO A 339 7.89 19.07 7.73
N GLU A 340 7.93 18.94 6.40
CA GLU A 340 6.85 19.41 5.52
C GLU A 340 5.56 18.59 5.70
N ASP A 341 5.70 17.27 5.81
CA ASP A 341 4.58 16.35 6.05
C ASP A 341 4.02 16.53 7.47
N ALA A 342 4.87 16.78 8.48
CA ALA A 342 4.45 17.10 9.84
C ALA A 342 3.55 18.35 9.86
N LYS A 343 3.90 19.38 9.10
CA LYS A 343 3.10 20.59 8.97
C LYS A 343 1.71 20.34 8.34
N ILE A 344 1.63 19.41 7.38
CA ILE A 344 0.33 19.02 6.78
C ILE A 344 -0.55 18.38 7.83
N VAL A 345 0.00 17.51 8.68
CA VAL A 345 -0.73 16.87 9.79
C VAL A 345 -1.26 17.90 10.76
N GLU A 346 -0.42 18.86 11.21
CA GLU A 346 -0.84 19.96 12.09
C GLU A 346 -2.00 20.77 11.51
N VAL A 347 -1.97 21.07 10.20
CA VAL A 347 -3.06 21.80 9.53
C VAL A 347 -4.34 20.96 9.48
N ILE A 348 -4.25 19.66 9.25
CA ILE A 348 -5.42 18.77 9.29
C ILE A 348 -6.03 18.76 10.70
N GLU A 349 -5.22 18.58 11.74
CA GLU A 349 -5.66 18.57 13.12
C GLU A 349 -6.33 19.89 13.52
N ALA A 350 -5.73 21.03 13.16
CA ALA A 350 -6.28 22.34 13.43
C ALA A 350 -7.65 22.56 12.76
N GLU A 351 -7.83 22.14 11.51
CA GLU A 351 -9.09 22.26 10.80
C GLU A 351 -10.17 21.34 11.38
N PHE A 352 -9.82 20.12 11.78
CA PHE A 352 -10.73 19.21 12.49
C PHE A 352 -11.22 19.81 13.81
N HIS A 353 -10.31 20.39 14.62
CA HIS A 353 -10.68 21.06 15.87
C HIS A 353 -11.62 22.24 15.63
N LYS A 354 -11.35 23.08 14.64
CA LYS A 354 -12.20 24.21 14.25
C LYS A 354 -13.62 23.78 13.87
N LEU A 355 -13.74 22.73 13.06
CA LEU A 355 -15.03 22.15 12.67
C LEU A 355 -15.77 21.53 13.86
N GLY A 356 -15.07 20.93 14.81
CA GLY A 356 -15.63 20.38 16.04
C GLY A 356 -16.24 21.45 16.93
N VAL A 357 -15.57 22.58 17.09
CA VAL A 357 -16.06 23.72 17.88
C VAL A 357 -17.30 24.35 17.23
N GLN A 358 -17.29 24.50 15.90
CA GLN A 358 -18.45 25.06 15.18
C GLN A 358 -19.71 24.19 15.33
N ASN A 359 -19.57 22.86 15.25
CA ASN A 359 -20.70 21.94 15.44
C ASN A 359 -21.17 21.87 16.90
N GLY A 360 -20.28 22.05 17.88
CA GLY A 360 -20.64 22.13 19.30
C GLY A 360 -21.44 23.37 19.65
N SER A 361 -21.14 24.51 19.03
CA SER A 361 -21.85 25.77 19.23
C SER A 361 -23.24 25.78 18.57
N ALA A 362 -23.44 25.06 17.46
CA ALA A 362 -24.73 24.96 16.79
C ALA A 362 -25.76 24.11 17.57
N ASN A 363 -25.29 23.11 18.34
CA ASN A 363 -26.17 22.26 19.17
C ASN A 363 -26.53 22.89 20.54
N GLY A 364 -25.96 24.04 20.89
CA GLY A 364 -26.22 24.72 22.17
C GLY A 364 -27.31 25.82 22.12
N ILE A 365 -27.93 26.08 20.95
CA ILE A 365 -28.89 27.18 20.77
C ILE A 365 -30.36 26.71 20.78
N ASP A 366 -30.62 25.39 20.76
CA ASP A 366 -32.00 24.85 20.75
C ASP A 366 -32.48 24.31 22.11
N GLN A 367 -31.87 24.72 23.23
CA GLN A 367 -32.39 24.48 24.58
C GLN A 367 -32.33 25.78 25.43
N ALA A 368 -33.15 26.74 25.09
CA ALA A 368 -33.51 27.85 25.97
C ALA A 368 -34.96 28.22 25.73
#